data_567dcdaa8b7412b3174e60ca5011766a
#
_entry.id   567dcdaa8b7412b3174e60ca5011766a
#
_cell.length_a   1.000
_cell.length_b   1.000
_cell.length_c   1.000
_cell.angle_alpha   90.00
_cell.angle_beta   90.00
_cell.angle_gamma   90.00
#
_symmetry.space_group_name_H-M   'P 1'
#
loop_
_entity.id
_entity.type
_entity.pdbx_description
1 polymer ?
#
loop_
_entity_poly.entity_id
_entity_poly.type
_entity_poly.pdbx_seq_one_letter_code
_entity_poly.pdbx_strand_id
1 'polypeptide(L)'
;MKITRINLYIVNVPERHWWWSDDTYGQPLHQRAEHGVAEVETDQGLTGLTQIERFTPWEVVERELTAWLGMDVLKINLAESRSVMTGSFEQTMLDIRGQALGVPVWQLLGGRYRDHLPITQCTGYKTLDHTIEDAQWGWEHGFRSYKMKCITQNETTPEARISYVADRVEAIHAVEPDMVVRPDIRWRLEEVWAVQELARRLQGHKLDALESPIGRRKTANYPEWRRLRQTISFPVADHVSGTDNLLEAFQEQAIDYAIVGDASYIDTIRQSNLAHALNFGGWSQTVSYGPGAAMGLHVAACMPHITQPYDMVGPMAWEHTLVNEDFPFENGSLRIPDRPGLGYTLNHAAVNKYLVSQRSFK
;
A
#
# COMPACT_ATOMS: atom_id res chain seq x y z
N MET A 1 -23.84 -17.22 -12.79
CA MET A 1 -22.67 -17.76 -12.05
C MET A 1 -22.84 -17.38 -10.59
N LYS A 2 -23.21 -18.34 -9.75
CA LYS A 2 -23.54 -18.07 -8.35
C LYS A 2 -22.45 -18.56 -7.41
N ILE A 3 -22.21 -17.83 -6.33
CA ILE A 3 -21.32 -18.24 -5.25
C ILE A 3 -21.99 -19.38 -4.48
N THR A 4 -21.29 -20.50 -4.33
CA THR A 4 -21.84 -21.73 -3.69
C THR A 4 -21.13 -22.12 -2.40
N ARG A 5 -19.84 -21.73 -2.26
CA ARG A 5 -19.04 -22.01 -1.07
C ARG A 5 -17.97 -20.95 -0.87
N ILE A 6 -17.64 -20.68 0.37
CA ILE A 6 -16.51 -19.82 0.74
C ILE A 6 -15.70 -20.52 1.82
N ASN A 7 -14.39 -20.66 1.58
CA ASN A 7 -13.44 -21.19 2.53
C ASN A 7 -12.55 -20.05 3.03
N LEU A 8 -12.71 -19.68 4.28
CA LEU A 8 -11.92 -18.67 4.97
C LEU A 8 -10.79 -19.35 5.75
N TYR A 9 -9.56 -18.92 5.51
CA TYR A 9 -8.36 -19.33 6.24
C TYR A 9 -7.84 -18.14 7.04
N ILE A 10 -7.78 -18.28 8.34
CA ILE A 10 -7.17 -17.32 9.25
C ILE A 10 -5.74 -17.79 9.51
N VAL A 11 -4.78 -16.99 9.16
CA VAL A 11 -3.35 -17.35 9.16
C VAL A 11 -2.53 -16.33 9.95
N ASN A 12 -1.41 -16.77 10.49
CA ASN A 12 -0.39 -15.92 11.11
C ASN A 12 0.96 -16.17 10.44
N VAL A 13 1.27 -15.39 9.40
CA VAL A 13 2.56 -15.44 8.72
C VAL A 13 3.52 -14.49 9.40
N PRO A 14 4.69 -14.96 9.86
CA PRO A 14 5.70 -14.10 10.47
C PRO A 14 6.17 -12.99 9.52
N GLU A 15 6.45 -11.83 10.08
CA GLU A 15 7.17 -10.78 9.36
C GLU A 15 8.65 -11.18 9.21
N ARG A 16 9.25 -10.76 8.10
CA ARG A 16 10.68 -10.94 7.89
C ARG A 16 11.43 -10.05 8.85
N HIS A 17 12.40 -10.62 9.56
CA HIS A 17 13.19 -9.92 10.58
C HIS A 17 13.84 -8.62 10.06
N TRP A 18 14.32 -8.63 8.83
CA TRP A 18 14.99 -7.46 8.24
C TRP A 18 14.04 -6.33 7.81
N TRP A 19 12.75 -6.64 7.61
CA TRP A 19 11.80 -5.63 7.14
C TRP A 19 11.26 -4.79 8.29
N TRP A 20 11.07 -5.40 9.46
CA TRP A 20 10.39 -4.78 10.56
C TRP A 20 11.32 -3.95 11.46
N SER A 21 10.70 -3.23 12.40
CA SER A 21 11.39 -2.42 13.38
C SER A 21 12.22 -3.29 14.34
N ASP A 22 13.35 -2.77 14.72
CA ASP A 22 14.09 -3.29 15.84
C ASP A 22 13.21 -3.31 17.11
N ASP A 23 13.36 -4.30 17.96
CA ASP A 23 12.61 -4.47 19.23
C ASP A 23 12.71 -3.25 20.15
N THR A 24 13.72 -2.40 19.92
CA THR A 24 13.96 -1.15 20.63
C THR A 24 12.84 -0.11 20.44
N TYR A 25 12.07 -0.18 19.36
CA TYR A 25 11.06 0.83 19.03
C TYR A 25 9.63 0.39 19.35
N GLY A 26 9.48 -0.73 20.04
CA GLY A 26 8.21 -1.24 20.57
C GLY A 26 7.12 -1.39 19.52
N GLN A 27 6.09 -2.10 19.85
CA GLN A 27 4.84 -2.30 19.14
C GLN A 27 4.93 -2.40 17.61
N PRO A 28 4.78 -3.59 17.05
CA PRO A 28 4.63 -3.76 15.62
C PRO A 28 3.52 -2.85 15.08
N LEU A 29 3.71 -2.27 13.92
CA LEU A 29 2.67 -1.50 13.20
C LEU A 29 1.38 -2.31 13.03
N HIS A 30 1.50 -3.61 13.08
CA HIS A 30 0.46 -4.58 12.87
C HIS A 30 0.25 -5.40 14.14
N GLN A 31 -0.46 -4.82 15.11
CA GLN A 31 -0.85 -5.52 16.35
C GLN A 31 -1.73 -6.76 16.10
N ARG A 32 -2.25 -6.94 14.89
CA ARG A 32 -2.99 -8.11 14.51
C ARG A 32 -2.05 -9.09 13.82
N ALA A 33 -1.64 -10.10 14.57
CA ALA A 33 -0.86 -11.22 14.04
C ALA A 33 -1.64 -12.06 13.01
N GLU A 34 -2.98 -12.03 13.06
CA GLU A 34 -3.84 -12.84 12.22
C GLU A 34 -4.37 -12.07 11.00
N HIS A 35 -4.35 -12.72 9.86
CA HIS A 35 -4.90 -12.22 8.61
C HIS A 35 -5.82 -13.26 7.98
N GLY A 36 -6.78 -12.81 7.18
CA GLY A 36 -7.68 -13.69 6.46
C GLY A 36 -7.37 -13.73 4.97
N VAL A 37 -7.37 -14.93 4.40
CA VAL A 37 -7.47 -15.15 2.96
C VAL A 37 -8.64 -16.09 2.70
N ALA A 38 -9.34 -15.93 1.58
CA ALA A 38 -10.47 -16.79 1.28
C ALA A 38 -10.50 -17.22 -0.19
N GLU A 39 -11.00 -18.44 -0.39
CA GLU A 39 -11.41 -18.98 -1.68
C GLU A 39 -12.92 -18.93 -1.80
N VAL A 40 -13.43 -18.38 -2.89
CA VAL A 40 -14.85 -18.22 -3.18
C VAL A 40 -15.21 -19.03 -4.40
N GLU A 41 -15.87 -20.17 -4.20
CA GLU A 41 -16.25 -21.12 -5.25
C GLU A 41 -17.60 -20.76 -5.87
N THR A 42 -17.73 -21.03 -7.16
CA THR A 42 -18.96 -20.80 -7.93
C THR A 42 -19.59 -22.11 -8.44
N ASP A 43 -20.88 -22.06 -8.80
CA ASP A 43 -21.62 -23.14 -9.45
C ASP A 43 -21.08 -23.54 -10.84
N GLN A 44 -20.11 -22.81 -11.38
CA GLN A 44 -19.45 -23.10 -12.65
C GLN A 44 -18.00 -23.57 -12.47
N GLY A 45 -17.57 -23.85 -11.25
CA GLY A 45 -16.25 -24.40 -10.94
C GLY A 45 -15.11 -23.40 -10.96
N LEU A 46 -15.41 -22.10 -11.08
CA LEU A 46 -14.39 -21.06 -10.91
C LEU A 46 -14.25 -20.69 -9.43
N THR A 47 -13.03 -20.38 -9.02
CA THR A 47 -12.69 -19.99 -7.64
C THR A 47 -11.96 -18.66 -7.65
N GLY A 48 -12.56 -17.65 -7.01
CA GLY A 48 -11.91 -16.36 -6.79
C GLY A 48 -11.14 -16.36 -5.48
N LEU A 49 -10.04 -15.60 -5.49
CA LEU A 49 -9.22 -15.37 -4.31
C LEU A 49 -9.46 -13.98 -3.75
N THR A 50 -9.46 -13.88 -2.43
CA THR A 50 -9.43 -12.57 -1.77
C THR A 50 -8.60 -12.59 -0.52
N GLN A 51 -8.08 -11.41 -0.19
CA GLN A 51 -7.56 -11.12 1.14
C GLN A 51 -8.62 -10.35 1.92
N ILE A 52 -8.87 -10.79 3.16
CA ILE A 52 -9.77 -10.08 4.06
C ILE A 52 -9.12 -8.77 4.51
N GLU A 53 -9.88 -7.71 4.48
CA GLU A 53 -9.44 -6.39 4.92
C GLU A 53 -8.95 -6.42 6.36
N ARG A 54 -7.83 -5.74 6.58
CA ARG A 54 -7.20 -5.65 7.90
C ARG A 54 -8.13 -4.93 8.88
N PHE A 55 -8.08 -5.37 10.13
CA PHE A 55 -8.85 -4.79 11.24
C PHE A 55 -10.36 -5.01 11.19
N THR A 56 -10.90 -5.72 10.20
CA THR A 56 -12.31 -6.11 10.21
C THR A 56 -12.54 -7.20 11.27
N PRO A 57 -13.43 -7.00 12.25
CA PRO A 57 -13.73 -8.03 13.26
C PRO A 57 -14.21 -9.32 12.62
N TRP A 58 -13.81 -10.49 13.16
CA TRP A 58 -14.12 -11.78 12.54
C TRP A 58 -15.63 -12.04 12.44
N GLU A 59 -16.43 -11.58 13.40
CA GLU A 59 -17.89 -11.68 13.35
C GLU A 59 -18.50 -10.90 12.17
N VAL A 60 -17.88 -9.76 11.83
CA VAL A 60 -18.26 -8.97 10.65
C VAL A 60 -17.87 -9.71 9.38
N VAL A 61 -16.64 -10.26 9.33
CA VAL A 61 -16.16 -11.05 8.20
C VAL A 61 -17.09 -12.22 7.91
N GLU A 62 -17.46 -13.02 8.92
CA GLU A 62 -18.34 -14.16 8.75
C GLU A 62 -19.72 -13.78 8.23
N ARG A 63 -20.30 -12.73 8.80
CA ARG A 63 -21.59 -12.20 8.34
C ARG A 63 -21.54 -11.77 6.88
N GLU A 64 -20.51 -11.03 6.49
CA GLU A 64 -20.33 -10.57 5.11
C GLU A 64 -20.12 -11.73 4.15
N LEU A 65 -19.23 -12.66 4.46
CA LEU A 65 -18.99 -13.84 3.61
C LEU A 65 -20.25 -14.69 3.46
N THR A 66 -21.03 -14.85 4.52
CA THR A 66 -22.33 -15.54 4.46
C THR A 66 -23.31 -14.81 3.54
N ALA A 67 -23.33 -13.49 3.56
CA ALA A 67 -24.19 -12.68 2.70
C ALA A 67 -23.81 -12.76 1.21
N TRP A 68 -22.58 -13.13 0.87
CA TRP A 68 -22.16 -13.30 -0.54
C TRP A 68 -22.69 -14.61 -1.16
N LEU A 69 -23.08 -15.60 -0.35
CA LEU A 69 -23.61 -16.86 -0.87
C LEU A 69 -24.86 -16.64 -1.72
N GLY A 70 -24.94 -17.35 -2.84
CA GLY A 70 -26.03 -17.24 -3.81
C GLY A 70 -26.00 -15.99 -4.72
N MET A 71 -25.11 -15.04 -4.47
CA MET A 71 -24.95 -13.87 -5.34
C MET A 71 -24.50 -14.28 -6.74
N ASP A 72 -25.08 -13.65 -7.77
CA ASP A 72 -24.66 -13.83 -9.15
C ASP A 72 -23.52 -12.86 -9.49
N VAL A 73 -22.29 -13.38 -9.53
CA VAL A 73 -21.06 -12.63 -9.76
C VAL A 73 -21.13 -11.72 -11.00
N LEU A 74 -21.81 -12.18 -12.07
CA LEU A 74 -21.87 -11.42 -13.33
C LEU A 74 -22.91 -10.29 -13.33
N LYS A 75 -23.84 -10.30 -12.35
CA LYS A 75 -24.93 -9.31 -12.29
C LYS A 75 -24.70 -8.20 -11.27
N ILE A 76 -23.70 -8.34 -10.41
CA ILE A 76 -23.43 -7.38 -9.36
C ILE A 76 -22.86 -6.08 -9.96
N ASN A 77 -23.43 -4.93 -9.58
CA ASN A 77 -22.81 -3.64 -9.83
C ASN A 77 -21.81 -3.32 -8.70
N LEU A 78 -20.53 -3.43 -8.99
CA LEU A 78 -19.47 -3.19 -8.00
C LEU A 78 -19.42 -1.74 -7.55
N ALA A 79 -19.78 -0.79 -8.42
CA ALA A 79 -19.80 0.64 -8.08
C ALA A 79 -20.90 1.03 -7.07
N GLU A 80 -21.86 0.15 -6.83
CA GLU A 80 -22.96 0.34 -5.89
C GLU A 80 -22.90 -0.70 -4.75
N SER A 81 -21.79 -1.40 -4.62
CA SER A 81 -21.61 -2.39 -3.54
C SER A 81 -21.74 -1.73 -2.17
N ARG A 82 -22.47 -2.40 -1.29
CA ARG A 82 -22.68 -2.00 0.12
C ARG A 82 -21.94 -2.90 1.09
N SER A 83 -21.02 -3.74 0.61
CA SER A 83 -20.20 -4.57 1.49
C SER A 83 -19.34 -3.67 2.38
N VAL A 84 -19.29 -3.95 3.66
CA VAL A 84 -18.36 -3.29 4.58
C VAL A 84 -16.92 -3.78 4.38
N MET A 85 -16.72 -4.87 3.64
CA MET A 85 -15.43 -5.35 3.14
C MET A 85 -15.31 -5.08 1.65
N THR A 86 -15.42 -3.80 1.27
CA THR A 86 -15.55 -3.39 -0.15
C THR A 86 -14.38 -3.89 -0.99
N GLY A 87 -13.14 -3.70 -0.56
CA GLY A 87 -11.96 -4.15 -1.29
C GLY A 87 -11.90 -5.67 -1.45
N SER A 88 -12.17 -6.43 -0.39
CA SER A 88 -12.22 -7.90 -0.45
C SER A 88 -13.32 -8.39 -1.39
N PHE A 89 -14.47 -7.74 -1.37
CA PHE A 89 -15.60 -8.05 -2.26
C PHE A 89 -15.26 -7.77 -3.72
N GLU A 90 -14.77 -6.57 -4.03
CA GLU A 90 -14.37 -6.17 -5.39
C GLU A 90 -13.27 -7.10 -5.93
N GLN A 91 -12.26 -7.41 -5.13
CA GLN A 91 -11.20 -8.35 -5.49
C GLN A 91 -11.75 -9.70 -5.92
N THR A 92 -12.62 -10.30 -5.10
CA THR A 92 -13.25 -11.59 -5.38
C THR A 92 -14.03 -11.56 -6.69
N MET A 93 -14.90 -10.56 -6.86
CA MET A 93 -15.78 -10.46 -8.01
C MET A 93 -15.00 -10.22 -9.31
N LEU A 94 -13.95 -9.38 -9.24
CA LEU A 94 -13.10 -9.08 -10.39
C LEU A 94 -12.23 -10.28 -10.76
N ASP A 95 -11.72 -11.03 -9.79
CA ASP A 95 -10.96 -12.25 -10.05
C ASP A 95 -11.82 -13.29 -10.79
N ILE A 96 -13.00 -13.62 -10.26
CA ILE A 96 -13.91 -14.59 -10.90
C ILE A 96 -14.34 -14.10 -12.30
N ARG A 97 -14.66 -12.83 -12.46
CA ARG A 97 -15.01 -12.25 -13.77
C ARG A 97 -13.86 -12.33 -14.78
N GLY A 98 -12.65 -12.01 -14.32
CA GLY A 98 -11.46 -12.13 -15.16
C GLY A 98 -11.21 -13.55 -15.63
N GLN A 99 -11.33 -14.52 -14.75
CA GLN A 99 -11.23 -15.95 -15.08
C GLN A 99 -12.33 -16.37 -16.06
N ALA A 100 -13.59 -15.98 -15.82
CA ALA A 100 -14.74 -16.31 -16.69
C ALA A 100 -14.61 -15.75 -18.11
N LEU A 101 -14.01 -14.57 -18.26
CA LEU A 101 -13.83 -13.90 -19.54
C LEU A 101 -12.47 -14.21 -20.18
N GLY A 102 -11.57 -14.90 -19.50
CA GLY A 102 -10.22 -15.21 -19.96
C GLY A 102 -9.29 -14.01 -20.03
N VAL A 103 -9.53 -12.98 -19.19
CA VAL A 103 -8.76 -11.72 -19.19
C VAL A 103 -8.22 -11.40 -17.79
N PRO A 104 -7.07 -10.71 -17.68
CA PRO A 104 -6.58 -10.23 -16.38
C PRO A 104 -7.47 -9.11 -15.82
N VAL A 105 -7.46 -8.95 -14.48
CA VAL A 105 -8.31 -7.96 -13.79
C VAL A 105 -8.10 -6.54 -14.30
N TRP A 106 -6.86 -6.13 -14.63
CA TRP A 106 -6.61 -4.78 -15.14
C TRP A 106 -7.37 -4.45 -16.45
N GLN A 107 -7.71 -5.45 -17.28
CA GLN A 107 -8.57 -5.23 -18.45
C GLN A 107 -10.01 -4.90 -18.08
N LEU A 108 -10.53 -5.48 -17.00
CA LEU A 108 -11.86 -5.17 -16.47
C LEU A 108 -11.93 -3.79 -15.83
N LEU A 109 -10.78 -3.25 -15.41
CA LEU A 109 -10.64 -1.94 -14.79
C LEU A 109 -10.36 -0.79 -15.78
N GLY A 110 -10.40 -1.08 -17.10
CA GLY A 110 -10.29 -0.07 -18.16
C GLY A 110 -8.97 -0.06 -18.93
N GLY A 111 -8.04 -0.97 -18.61
CA GLY A 111 -6.75 -1.07 -19.29
C GLY A 111 -5.58 -0.53 -18.46
N ARG A 112 -4.35 -0.83 -18.89
CA ARG A 112 -3.14 -0.49 -18.12
C ARG A 112 -2.32 0.61 -18.79
N TYR A 113 -1.70 1.43 -17.98
CA TYR A 113 -0.75 2.48 -18.38
C TYR A 113 0.71 1.98 -18.36
N ARG A 114 0.99 0.82 -17.71
CA ARG A 114 2.34 0.29 -17.52
C ARG A 114 2.39 -1.22 -17.45
N ASP A 115 3.50 -1.81 -17.90
CA ASP A 115 3.78 -3.26 -17.82
C ASP A 115 4.59 -3.62 -16.59
N HIS A 116 5.34 -2.64 -16.05
CA HIS A 116 6.15 -2.76 -14.85
C HIS A 116 5.84 -1.60 -13.91
N LEU A 117 5.75 -1.90 -12.64
CA LEU A 117 5.49 -0.92 -11.57
C LEU A 117 6.78 -0.69 -10.79
N PRO A 118 7.40 0.50 -10.87
CA PRO A 118 8.52 0.83 -10.00
C PRO A 118 8.10 0.80 -8.52
N ILE A 119 8.90 0.16 -7.69
CA ILE A 119 8.63 -0.04 -6.27
C ILE A 119 9.68 0.70 -5.44
N THR A 120 9.24 1.40 -4.40
CA THR A 120 10.15 1.85 -3.36
C THR A 120 10.37 0.73 -2.35
N GLN A 121 11.62 0.54 -1.92
CA GLN A 121 11.90 -0.31 -0.78
C GLN A 121 11.31 0.34 0.47
N CYS A 122 10.19 -0.19 0.94
CA CYS A 122 9.49 0.34 2.12
C CYS A 122 9.90 -0.45 3.36
N THR A 123 10.34 0.25 4.40
CA THR A 123 10.81 -0.38 5.63
C THR A 123 10.11 0.17 6.88
N GLY A 124 10.21 -0.57 7.99
CA GLY A 124 9.75 -0.15 9.31
C GLY A 124 10.72 0.82 10.00
N TYR A 125 10.56 0.95 11.32
CA TYR A 125 11.48 1.72 12.15
C TYR A 125 12.74 0.89 12.42
N LYS A 126 13.92 1.49 12.24
CA LYS A 126 15.21 0.81 12.42
C LYS A 126 16.21 1.69 13.16
N THR A 127 17.22 1.07 13.76
CA THR A 127 18.41 1.79 14.23
C THR A 127 19.09 2.45 13.04
N LEU A 128 20.04 3.34 13.31
CA LEU A 128 20.81 3.99 12.23
C LEU A 128 21.59 2.93 11.43
N ASP A 129 22.28 2.02 12.11
CA ASP A 129 23.09 0.98 11.46
C ASP A 129 22.24 0.06 10.57
N HIS A 130 21.11 -0.42 11.07
CA HIS A 130 20.20 -1.25 10.27
C HIS A 130 19.55 -0.47 9.12
N THR A 131 19.39 0.85 9.25
CA THR A 131 18.91 1.69 8.13
C THR A 131 19.93 1.73 7.00
N ILE A 132 21.22 1.82 7.34
CA ILE A 132 22.33 1.83 6.37
C ILE A 132 22.40 0.46 5.67
N GLU A 133 22.45 -0.63 6.45
CA GLU A 133 22.50 -2.01 5.91
C GLU A 133 21.32 -2.28 4.96
N ASP A 134 20.14 -1.85 5.34
CA ASP A 134 18.91 -2.05 4.58
C ASP A 134 18.90 -1.25 3.26
N ALA A 135 19.40 -0.02 3.28
CA ALA A 135 19.55 0.81 2.08
C ALA A 135 20.57 0.20 1.09
N GLN A 136 21.69 -0.31 1.60
CA GLN A 136 22.71 -1.01 0.79
C GLN A 136 22.11 -2.28 0.19
N TRP A 137 21.44 -3.10 1.00
CA TRP A 137 20.74 -4.29 0.51
C TRP A 137 19.77 -3.95 -0.63
N GLY A 138 18.96 -2.90 -0.46
CA GLY A 138 18.03 -2.46 -1.48
C GLY A 138 18.71 -2.03 -2.78
N TRP A 139 19.79 -1.28 -2.67
CA TRP A 139 20.57 -0.85 -3.83
C TRP A 139 21.15 -2.04 -4.61
N GLU A 140 21.72 -3.03 -3.91
CA GLU A 140 22.24 -4.27 -4.48
C GLU A 140 21.15 -5.11 -5.17
N HIS A 141 19.90 -5.03 -4.68
CA HIS A 141 18.74 -5.73 -5.25
C HIS A 141 17.97 -4.88 -6.29
N GLY A 142 18.57 -3.78 -6.75
CA GLY A 142 18.05 -2.98 -7.86
C GLY A 142 17.04 -1.90 -7.47
N PHE A 143 16.72 -1.72 -6.19
CA PHE A 143 15.93 -0.58 -5.76
C PHE A 143 16.71 0.72 -5.94
N ARG A 144 15.99 1.79 -6.31
CA ARG A 144 16.55 3.14 -6.46
C ARG A 144 15.80 4.16 -5.62
N SER A 145 14.78 3.72 -4.91
CA SER A 145 13.99 4.49 -3.96
C SER A 145 13.87 3.73 -2.64
N TYR A 146 14.06 4.45 -1.54
CA TYR A 146 14.00 3.92 -0.18
C TYR A 146 13.06 4.75 0.68
N LYS A 147 11.95 4.16 1.10
CA LYS A 147 11.00 4.77 2.03
C LYS A 147 11.29 4.28 3.45
N MET A 148 11.58 5.20 4.34
CA MET A 148 11.81 4.91 5.75
C MET A 148 10.69 5.47 6.63
N LYS A 149 10.23 4.69 7.59
CA LYS A 149 9.38 5.19 8.67
C LYS A 149 10.20 6.06 9.60
N CYS A 150 9.73 7.27 9.85
CA CYS A 150 10.47 8.27 10.62
C CYS A 150 9.79 8.59 11.94
N ILE A 151 10.63 8.95 12.93
CA ILE A 151 10.23 9.51 14.21
C ILE A 151 9.38 8.50 15.01
N THR A 152 9.96 8.00 16.08
CA THR A 152 9.29 7.09 17.03
C THR A 152 8.65 7.90 18.17
N GLN A 153 8.14 7.21 19.18
CA GLN A 153 7.69 7.85 20.40
C GLN A 153 8.84 8.33 21.31
N ASN A 154 10.08 7.95 21.01
CA ASN A 154 11.26 8.31 21.79
C ASN A 154 11.77 9.71 21.47
N GLU A 155 11.53 10.21 20.25
CA GLU A 155 11.89 11.56 19.83
C GLU A 155 10.82 12.56 20.31
N THR A 156 10.98 13.05 21.54
CA THR A 156 9.97 13.86 22.22
C THR A 156 10.08 15.35 21.94
N THR A 157 11.24 15.82 21.43
CA THR A 157 11.44 17.23 21.06
C THR A 157 11.51 17.42 19.55
N PRO A 158 11.15 18.61 19.03
CA PRO A 158 11.28 18.89 17.60
C PRO A 158 12.71 18.68 17.08
N GLU A 159 13.73 19.08 17.83
CA GLU A 159 15.13 18.93 17.47
C GLU A 159 15.54 17.46 17.34
N ALA A 160 15.10 16.60 18.29
CA ALA A 160 15.34 15.17 18.24
C ALA A 160 14.65 14.54 17.02
N ARG A 161 13.43 14.97 16.69
CA ARG A 161 12.69 14.52 15.51
C ARG A 161 13.38 14.90 14.21
N ILE A 162 13.85 16.15 14.12
CA ILE A 162 14.63 16.64 12.96
C ILE A 162 15.91 15.81 12.81
N SER A 163 16.66 15.63 13.89
CA SER A 163 17.92 14.87 13.88
C SER A 163 17.66 13.41 13.48
N TYR A 164 16.61 12.76 14.00
CA TYR A 164 16.26 11.39 13.63
C TYR A 164 16.15 11.21 12.10
N VAL A 165 15.45 12.11 11.43
CA VAL A 165 15.26 12.04 9.98
C VAL A 165 16.54 12.37 9.23
N ALA A 166 17.19 13.48 9.60
CA ALA A 166 18.34 13.99 8.88
C ALA A 166 19.55 13.07 8.97
N ASP A 167 19.89 12.57 10.18
CA ASP A 167 21.02 11.67 10.39
C ASP A 167 20.92 10.40 9.52
N ARG A 168 19.70 9.87 9.35
CA ARG A 168 19.46 8.70 8.51
C ARG A 168 19.57 8.98 7.03
N VAL A 169 19.03 10.09 6.55
CA VAL A 169 19.17 10.50 5.15
C VAL A 169 20.65 10.74 4.81
N GLU A 170 21.35 11.45 5.68
CA GLU A 170 22.79 11.73 5.55
C GLU A 170 23.61 10.42 5.52
N ALA A 171 23.29 9.47 6.42
CA ALA A 171 23.97 8.18 6.49
C ALA A 171 23.70 7.28 5.27
N ILE A 172 22.45 7.25 4.79
CA ILE A 172 22.12 6.53 3.55
C ILE A 172 22.93 7.09 2.38
N HIS A 173 22.97 8.43 2.22
CA HIS A 173 23.70 9.06 1.11
C HIS A 173 25.21 9.00 1.27
N ALA A 174 25.73 8.73 2.46
CA ALA A 174 27.15 8.47 2.66
C ALA A 174 27.59 7.13 2.04
N VAL A 175 26.69 6.14 1.96
CA VAL A 175 26.96 4.81 1.41
C VAL A 175 26.36 4.63 0.00
N GLU A 176 25.17 5.17 -0.24
CA GLU A 176 24.45 5.08 -1.52
C GLU A 176 24.00 6.49 -1.98
N PRO A 177 24.90 7.31 -2.55
CA PRO A 177 24.62 8.72 -2.85
C PRO A 177 23.56 8.94 -3.94
N ASP A 178 23.21 7.90 -4.69
CA ASP A 178 22.21 7.95 -5.75
C ASP A 178 20.85 7.38 -5.33
N MET A 179 20.71 6.83 -4.12
CA MET A 179 19.44 6.39 -3.58
C MET A 179 18.49 7.58 -3.40
N VAL A 180 17.28 7.50 -3.93
CA VAL A 180 16.24 8.51 -3.68
C VAL A 180 15.53 8.16 -2.38
N VAL A 181 15.59 9.01 -1.38
CA VAL A 181 15.00 8.72 -0.07
C VAL A 181 13.63 9.37 0.08
N ARG A 182 12.68 8.64 0.65
CA ARG A 182 11.34 9.10 1.02
C ARG A 182 11.16 8.99 2.53
N PRO A 183 11.37 10.07 3.29
CA PRO A 183 11.05 10.10 4.71
C PRO A 183 9.53 10.14 4.92
N ASP A 184 8.95 9.06 5.48
CA ASP A 184 7.55 9.03 5.92
C ASP A 184 7.49 9.48 7.38
N ILE A 185 7.22 10.75 7.57
CA ILE A 185 7.26 11.45 8.86
C ILE A 185 6.02 11.14 9.71
N ARG A 186 4.95 10.63 9.08
CA ARG A 186 3.72 10.22 9.78
C ARG A 186 3.11 11.32 10.65
N TRP A 187 3.12 12.56 10.15
CA TRP A 187 2.57 13.77 10.78
C TRP A 187 3.25 14.17 12.10
N ARG A 188 4.46 13.66 12.38
CA ARG A 188 5.12 13.78 13.70
C ARG A 188 6.05 14.97 13.86
N LEU A 189 6.34 15.74 12.82
CA LEU A 189 7.05 17.02 13.01
C LEU A 189 6.13 18.11 13.57
N GLU A 190 4.81 18.01 13.31
CA GLU A 190 3.75 18.83 13.86
C GLU A 190 3.80 20.30 13.44
N GLU A 191 4.98 20.94 13.47
CA GLU A 191 5.19 22.37 13.26
C GLU A 191 5.85 22.69 11.92
N VAL A 192 5.36 23.73 11.24
CA VAL A 192 5.90 24.16 9.94
C VAL A 192 7.40 24.50 10.04
N TRP A 193 7.82 25.20 11.09
CA TRP A 193 9.23 25.59 11.27
C TRP A 193 10.16 24.37 11.41
N ALA A 194 9.69 23.29 12.04
CA ALA A 194 10.50 22.08 12.20
C ALA A 194 10.73 21.38 10.85
N VAL A 195 9.73 21.38 9.96
CA VAL A 195 9.89 20.87 8.60
C VAL A 195 10.79 21.76 7.76
N GLN A 196 10.69 23.09 7.92
CA GLN A 196 11.59 24.04 7.25
C GLN A 196 13.05 23.84 7.67
N GLU A 197 13.31 23.62 8.96
CA GLU A 197 14.65 23.34 9.47
C GLU A 197 15.17 21.98 8.97
N LEU A 198 14.33 20.94 8.97
CA LEU A 198 14.68 19.66 8.36
C LEU A 198 15.04 19.82 6.88
N ALA A 199 14.21 20.52 6.12
CA ALA A 199 14.43 20.75 4.70
C ALA A 199 15.75 21.53 4.45
N ARG A 200 16.05 22.52 5.30
CA ARG A 200 17.33 23.26 5.25
C ARG A 200 18.53 22.35 5.49
N ARG A 201 18.45 21.44 6.48
CA ARG A 201 19.51 20.47 6.79
C ARG A 201 19.71 19.46 5.67
N LEU A 202 18.63 19.05 5.01
CA LEU A 202 18.66 18.06 3.92
C LEU A 202 18.99 18.65 2.54
N GLN A 203 19.31 19.93 2.44
CA GLN A 203 19.69 20.53 1.15
C GLN A 203 20.85 19.78 0.48
N GLY A 204 20.69 19.47 -0.80
CA GLY A 204 21.67 18.69 -1.58
C GLY A 204 21.47 17.19 -1.54
N HIS A 205 20.62 16.67 -0.66
CA HIS A 205 20.26 15.26 -0.64
C HIS A 205 19.14 14.95 -1.66
N LYS A 206 19.10 13.70 -2.14
CA LYS A 206 18.10 13.23 -3.12
C LYS A 206 16.86 12.69 -2.40
N LEU A 207 15.80 13.49 -2.37
CA LEU A 207 14.50 13.10 -1.86
C LEU A 207 13.47 13.22 -2.97
N ASP A 208 12.53 12.28 -3.05
CA ASP A 208 11.37 12.40 -3.94
C ASP A 208 10.26 13.24 -3.29
N ALA A 209 10.02 13.09 -1.99
CA ALA A 209 9.09 13.90 -1.21
C ALA A 209 9.34 13.78 0.29
N LEU A 210 8.85 14.75 1.05
CA LEU A 210 8.56 14.60 2.48
C LEU A 210 7.13 14.11 2.63
N GLU A 211 6.96 12.85 3.05
CA GLU A 211 5.63 12.25 3.20
C GLU A 211 5.04 12.58 4.57
N SER A 212 3.82 13.15 4.56
CA SER A 212 3.04 13.43 5.76
C SER A 212 3.82 14.18 6.86
N PRO A 213 4.44 15.35 6.56
CA PRO A 213 5.35 16.01 7.50
C PRO A 213 4.66 16.62 8.71
N ILE A 214 3.49 17.27 8.54
CA ILE A 214 2.72 17.91 9.62
C ILE A 214 1.32 17.31 9.72
N GLY A 215 0.71 17.38 10.92
CA GLY A 215 -0.60 16.81 11.17
C GLY A 215 -1.70 17.45 10.35
N ARG A 216 -2.63 16.63 9.89
CA ARG A 216 -3.92 17.13 9.40
C ARG A 216 -4.86 17.32 10.58
N ARG A 217 -5.19 18.57 10.85
CA ARG A 217 -6.29 18.91 11.78
C ARG A 217 -7.59 19.03 10.99
N LYS A 218 -8.01 17.92 10.35
CA LYS A 218 -9.11 17.91 9.36
C LYS A 218 -8.78 18.89 8.22
N THR A 219 -9.79 19.47 7.58
CA THR A 219 -9.61 20.44 6.49
C THR A 219 -9.07 21.80 6.95
N ALA A 220 -8.97 22.03 8.25
CA ALA A 220 -8.72 23.35 8.82
C ALA A 220 -7.28 23.87 8.67
N ASN A 221 -6.31 23.02 8.34
CA ASN A 221 -4.90 23.45 8.27
C ASN A 221 -4.25 23.40 6.89
N TYR A 222 -5.00 23.34 5.82
CA TYR A 222 -4.44 23.47 4.46
C TYR A 222 -3.63 24.76 4.23
N PRO A 223 -3.96 25.92 4.84
CA PRO A 223 -3.08 27.09 4.76
C PRO A 223 -1.67 26.84 5.30
N GLU A 224 -1.51 26.03 6.36
CA GLU A 224 -0.18 25.64 6.90
C GLU A 224 0.56 24.75 5.91
N TRP A 225 -0.11 23.77 5.29
CA TRP A 225 0.44 22.92 4.25
C TRP A 225 0.86 23.72 3.01
N ARG A 226 0.03 24.68 2.57
CA ARG A 226 0.37 25.60 1.48
C ARG A 226 1.62 26.42 1.81
N ARG A 227 1.68 26.99 3.01
CA ARG A 227 2.84 27.72 3.48
C ARG A 227 4.09 26.86 3.47
N LEU A 228 3.99 25.62 3.96
CA LEU A 228 5.09 24.67 3.97
C LEU A 228 5.60 24.44 2.56
N ARG A 229 4.71 24.02 1.64
CA ARG A 229 5.03 23.78 0.24
C ARG A 229 5.71 24.97 -0.45
N GLN A 230 5.33 26.19 -0.11
CA GLN A 230 5.92 27.41 -0.70
C GLN A 230 7.28 27.79 -0.12
N THR A 231 7.67 27.23 1.01
CA THR A 231 8.85 27.68 1.77
C THR A 231 9.97 26.65 1.84
N ILE A 232 9.76 25.43 1.37
CA ILE A 232 10.79 24.38 1.27
C ILE A 232 11.05 24.00 -0.18
N SER A 233 12.22 23.43 -0.45
CA SER A 233 12.66 23.03 -1.80
C SER A 233 12.27 21.60 -2.15
N PHE A 234 11.81 20.79 -1.20
CA PHE A 234 11.39 19.42 -1.43
C PHE A 234 9.89 19.32 -1.66
N PRO A 235 9.44 18.43 -2.56
CA PRO A 235 8.02 18.16 -2.71
C PRO A 235 7.40 17.66 -1.39
N VAL A 236 6.14 18.02 -1.17
CA VAL A 236 5.33 17.58 -0.02
C VAL A 236 4.25 16.63 -0.51
N ALA A 237 4.16 15.48 0.14
CA ALA A 237 3.15 14.48 -0.18
C ALA A 237 2.28 14.15 1.04
N ASP A 238 1.01 13.82 0.77
CA ASP A 238 0.14 13.31 1.83
C ASP A 238 -0.92 12.35 1.29
N HIS A 239 -1.46 11.53 2.19
CA HIS A 239 -2.58 10.63 1.90
C HIS A 239 -3.85 11.43 1.64
N VAL A 240 -4.48 11.20 0.50
CA VAL A 240 -5.73 11.87 0.12
C VAL A 240 -6.75 10.80 -0.25
N SER A 241 -7.69 10.54 0.67
CA SER A 241 -8.79 9.60 0.44
C SER A 241 -10.07 10.36 0.14
N GLY A 242 -10.76 9.92 -0.92
CA GLY A 242 -11.99 10.56 -1.40
C GLY A 242 -11.75 11.71 -2.37
N THR A 243 -12.67 11.85 -3.31
CA THR A 243 -12.60 12.88 -4.36
C THR A 243 -12.68 14.30 -3.80
N ASP A 244 -13.48 14.52 -2.76
CA ASP A 244 -13.66 15.83 -2.15
C ASP A 244 -12.36 16.32 -1.49
N ASN A 245 -11.69 15.45 -0.73
CA ASN A 245 -10.40 15.77 -0.11
C ASN A 245 -9.33 16.06 -1.16
N LEU A 246 -9.33 15.31 -2.28
CA LEU A 246 -8.39 15.54 -3.37
C LEU A 246 -8.62 16.90 -4.04
N LEU A 247 -9.90 17.26 -4.32
CA LEU A 247 -10.24 18.55 -4.88
C LEU A 247 -9.86 19.69 -3.93
N GLU A 248 -10.12 19.54 -2.65
CA GLU A 248 -9.78 20.54 -1.64
C GLU A 248 -8.25 20.71 -1.53
N ALA A 249 -7.49 19.61 -1.49
CA ALA A 249 -6.02 19.67 -1.47
C ALA A 249 -5.46 20.37 -2.73
N PHE A 250 -6.09 20.17 -3.89
CA PHE A 250 -5.76 20.88 -5.12
C PHE A 250 -6.08 22.36 -5.05
N GLN A 251 -7.29 22.72 -4.69
CA GLN A 251 -7.74 24.13 -4.59
C GLN A 251 -6.89 24.92 -3.61
N GLU A 252 -6.54 24.29 -2.49
CA GLU A 252 -5.73 24.86 -1.44
C GLU A 252 -4.22 24.84 -1.76
N GLN A 253 -3.80 24.19 -2.87
CA GLN A 253 -2.39 24.03 -3.23
C GLN A 253 -1.53 23.46 -2.09
N ALA A 254 -2.12 22.50 -1.36
CA ALA A 254 -1.56 22.04 -0.09
C ALA A 254 -0.39 21.06 -0.26
N ILE A 255 -0.38 20.25 -1.32
CA ILE A 255 0.60 19.17 -1.58
C ILE A 255 1.09 19.20 -3.01
N ASP A 256 2.23 18.58 -3.28
CA ASP A 256 2.80 18.36 -4.62
C ASP A 256 2.42 16.98 -5.16
N TYR A 257 2.41 15.95 -4.30
CA TYR A 257 2.04 14.59 -4.67
C TYR A 257 0.89 14.09 -3.82
N ALA A 258 -0.06 13.44 -4.48
CA ALA A 258 -1.19 12.78 -3.83
C ALA A 258 -0.91 11.29 -3.63
N ILE A 259 -1.01 10.82 -2.40
CA ILE A 259 -1.02 9.38 -2.10
C ILE A 259 -2.48 8.94 -2.09
N VAL A 260 -2.92 8.39 -3.22
CA VAL A 260 -4.31 8.04 -3.45
C VAL A 260 -4.59 6.61 -2.98
N GLY A 261 -5.67 6.43 -2.25
CA GLY A 261 -6.15 5.13 -1.80
C GLY A 261 -7.50 5.22 -1.12
N ASP A 262 -8.28 4.16 -1.27
CA ASP A 262 -9.60 4.00 -0.67
C ASP A 262 -9.83 2.54 -0.27
N ALA A 263 -10.89 2.26 0.49
CA ALA A 263 -11.35 0.90 0.76
C ALA A 263 -11.83 0.20 -0.52
N SER A 264 -12.35 0.97 -1.50
CA SER A 264 -12.74 0.51 -2.84
C SER A 264 -11.60 0.67 -3.84
N TYR A 265 -11.27 -0.38 -4.57
CA TYR A 265 -10.33 -0.33 -5.70
C TYR A 265 -10.87 0.51 -6.87
N ILE A 266 -12.18 0.44 -7.10
CA ILE A 266 -12.84 1.24 -8.15
C ILE A 266 -12.76 2.72 -7.81
N ASP A 267 -13.01 3.11 -6.55
CA ASP A 267 -12.90 4.49 -6.13
C ASP A 267 -11.45 4.97 -6.09
N THR A 268 -10.50 4.10 -5.75
CA THR A 268 -9.07 4.39 -5.87
C THR A 268 -8.70 4.76 -7.32
N ILE A 269 -9.18 4.01 -8.32
CA ILE A 269 -8.95 4.33 -9.74
C ILE A 269 -9.63 5.64 -10.14
N ARG A 270 -10.85 5.90 -9.68
CA ARG A 270 -11.55 7.18 -9.92
C ARG A 270 -10.78 8.37 -9.37
N GLN A 271 -10.28 8.26 -8.14
CA GLN A 271 -9.43 9.28 -7.52
C GLN A 271 -8.13 9.47 -8.30
N SER A 272 -7.50 8.38 -8.76
CA SER A 272 -6.31 8.45 -9.59
C SER A 272 -6.55 9.19 -10.91
N ASN A 273 -7.68 8.92 -11.57
CA ASN A 273 -8.06 9.62 -12.80
C ASN A 273 -8.30 11.11 -12.55
N LEU A 274 -8.94 11.46 -11.43
CA LEU A 274 -9.12 12.86 -11.03
C LEU A 274 -7.78 13.54 -10.73
N ALA A 275 -6.90 12.90 -9.95
CA ALA A 275 -5.56 13.42 -9.66
C ALA A 275 -4.78 13.69 -10.97
N HIS A 276 -4.81 12.76 -11.89
CA HIS A 276 -4.18 12.91 -13.21
C HIS A 276 -4.78 14.09 -14.01
N ALA A 277 -6.10 14.23 -14.03
CA ALA A 277 -6.78 15.34 -14.72
C ALA A 277 -6.44 16.71 -14.09
N LEU A 278 -6.12 16.74 -12.81
CA LEU A 278 -5.67 17.93 -12.07
C LEU A 278 -4.14 18.14 -12.15
N ASN A 279 -3.41 17.33 -12.92
CA ASN A 279 -1.93 17.30 -12.99
C ASN A 279 -1.25 17.01 -11.64
N PHE A 280 -1.92 16.30 -10.74
CA PHE A 280 -1.26 15.71 -9.58
C PHE A 280 -0.58 14.40 -9.98
N GLY A 281 0.74 14.34 -9.79
CA GLY A 281 1.47 13.08 -9.69
C GLY A 281 1.38 12.52 -8.28
N GLY A 282 1.93 11.31 -8.10
CA GLY A 282 2.00 10.67 -6.78
C GLY A 282 2.18 9.17 -6.87
N TRP A 283 1.67 8.49 -5.88
CA TRP A 283 1.69 7.03 -5.78
C TRP A 283 0.49 6.51 -4.98
N SER A 284 0.45 5.22 -4.79
CA SER A 284 -0.44 4.55 -3.87
C SER A 284 0.33 3.47 -3.10
N GLN A 285 -0.33 2.78 -2.18
CA GLN A 285 0.28 1.75 -1.36
C GLN A 285 -0.59 0.50 -1.26
N THR A 286 0.06 -0.65 -1.15
CA THR A 286 -0.58 -1.93 -0.86
C THR A 286 0.17 -2.64 0.26
N VAL A 287 -0.53 -2.87 1.38
CA VAL A 287 0.00 -3.60 2.53
C VAL A 287 -0.81 -4.88 2.69
N SER A 288 -0.51 -5.89 1.88
CA SER A 288 -1.32 -7.08 1.75
C SER A 288 -0.47 -8.31 1.41
N TYR A 289 -0.94 -9.51 1.76
CA TYR A 289 -0.36 -10.77 1.26
C TYR A 289 -0.57 -10.93 -0.25
N GLY A 290 -0.14 -12.06 -0.80
CA GLY A 290 -0.14 -12.35 -2.23
C GLY A 290 -1.43 -12.03 -2.97
N PRO A 291 -2.61 -12.51 -2.53
CA PRO A 291 -3.85 -12.18 -3.23
C PRO A 291 -4.15 -10.68 -3.28
N GLY A 292 -3.96 -9.98 -2.16
CA GLY A 292 -4.14 -8.53 -2.11
C GLY A 292 -3.02 -7.75 -2.82
N ALA A 293 -1.78 -8.26 -2.78
CA ALA A 293 -0.66 -7.68 -3.52
C ALA A 293 -0.88 -7.81 -5.04
N ALA A 294 -1.36 -8.97 -5.52
CA ALA A 294 -1.74 -9.18 -6.91
C ALA A 294 -2.82 -8.18 -7.35
N MET A 295 -3.87 -8.00 -6.54
CA MET A 295 -4.90 -6.99 -6.81
C MET A 295 -4.31 -5.58 -6.85
N GLY A 296 -3.41 -5.25 -5.93
CA GLY A 296 -2.69 -3.97 -5.91
C GLY A 296 -1.92 -3.70 -7.20
N LEU A 297 -1.27 -4.73 -7.79
CA LEU A 297 -0.60 -4.61 -9.09
C LEU A 297 -1.58 -4.30 -10.23
N HIS A 298 -2.72 -4.98 -10.28
CA HIS A 298 -3.75 -4.71 -11.29
C HIS A 298 -4.31 -3.29 -11.17
N VAL A 299 -4.60 -2.85 -9.95
CA VAL A 299 -5.10 -1.49 -9.67
C VAL A 299 -4.04 -0.45 -10.05
N ALA A 300 -2.80 -0.61 -9.58
CA ALA A 300 -1.70 0.31 -9.89
C ALA A 300 -1.40 0.39 -11.40
N ALA A 301 -1.60 -0.70 -12.14
CA ALA A 301 -1.47 -0.69 -13.60
C ALA A 301 -2.44 0.29 -14.25
N CYS A 302 -3.66 0.44 -13.69
CA CYS A 302 -4.74 1.28 -14.20
C CYS A 302 -4.71 2.74 -13.68
N MET A 303 -3.73 3.09 -12.84
CA MET A 303 -3.67 4.40 -12.18
C MET A 303 -2.73 5.37 -12.92
N PRO A 304 -3.26 6.35 -13.70
CA PRO A 304 -2.42 7.25 -14.51
C PRO A 304 -1.60 8.24 -13.68
N HIS A 305 -2.04 8.61 -12.45
CA HIS A 305 -1.36 9.60 -11.61
C HIS A 305 -0.06 9.07 -10.98
N ILE A 306 0.23 7.75 -11.04
CA ILE A 306 1.46 7.19 -10.47
C ILE A 306 2.66 7.67 -11.29
N THR A 307 3.42 8.59 -10.70
CA THR A 307 4.64 9.18 -11.24
C THR A 307 5.86 8.92 -10.35
N GLN A 308 5.62 8.43 -9.13
CA GLN A 308 6.64 8.07 -8.15
C GLN A 308 6.58 6.57 -7.86
N PRO A 309 7.66 5.95 -7.37
CA PRO A 309 7.67 4.54 -6.99
C PRO A 309 6.56 4.20 -6.00
N TYR A 310 5.93 3.04 -6.20
CA TYR A 310 4.78 2.54 -5.45
C TYR A 310 5.21 1.81 -4.16
N ASP A 311 4.40 1.89 -3.11
CA ASP A 311 4.66 1.19 -1.84
C ASP A 311 4.01 -0.21 -1.86
N MET A 312 4.71 -1.21 -2.39
CA MET A 312 4.27 -2.62 -2.36
C MET A 312 4.91 -3.33 -1.17
N VAL A 313 4.25 -3.27 -0.03
CA VAL A 313 4.82 -3.76 1.25
C VAL A 313 4.74 -5.28 1.37
N GLY A 314 3.62 -5.89 0.99
CA GLY A 314 3.32 -7.29 1.29
C GLY A 314 4.40 -8.30 0.88
N PRO A 315 4.83 -8.34 -0.38
CA PRO A 315 5.87 -9.29 -0.84
C PRO A 315 7.23 -9.11 -0.15
N MET A 316 7.50 -7.94 0.42
CA MET A 316 8.74 -7.66 1.16
C MET A 316 8.61 -7.98 2.65
N ALA A 317 7.44 -7.76 3.25
CA ALA A 317 7.27 -7.74 4.69
C ALA A 317 7.16 -9.12 5.35
N TRP A 318 6.53 -10.10 4.68
CA TRP A 318 6.24 -11.40 5.28
C TRP A 318 7.11 -12.52 4.72
N GLU A 319 7.31 -13.56 5.53
CA GLU A 319 8.10 -14.74 5.12
C GLU A 319 7.50 -15.46 3.91
N HIS A 320 6.18 -15.38 3.73
CA HIS A 320 5.47 -16.02 2.63
C HIS A 320 4.27 -15.20 2.15
N THR A 321 4.04 -15.17 0.85
CA THR A 321 2.92 -14.44 0.23
C THR A 321 1.59 -15.21 0.21
N LEU A 322 1.59 -16.50 0.54
CA LEU A 322 0.44 -17.42 0.51
C LEU A 322 -0.08 -17.79 -0.88
N VAL A 323 0.61 -17.41 -1.94
CA VAL A 323 0.32 -17.81 -3.32
C VAL A 323 1.45 -18.67 -3.89
N ASN A 324 1.17 -19.40 -4.97
CA ASN A 324 2.15 -20.28 -5.64
C ASN A 324 3.10 -19.48 -6.54
N GLU A 325 2.64 -18.37 -7.07
CA GLU A 325 3.40 -17.51 -7.95
C GLU A 325 4.27 -16.52 -7.17
N ASP A 326 5.45 -16.25 -7.67
CA ASP A 326 6.37 -15.30 -7.07
C ASP A 326 6.04 -13.86 -7.42
N PHE A 327 6.58 -12.92 -6.63
CA PHE A 327 6.62 -11.49 -6.90
C PHE A 327 8.08 -11.08 -7.13
N PRO A 328 8.67 -11.39 -8.30
CA PRO A 328 10.07 -11.09 -8.56
C PRO A 328 10.28 -9.59 -8.72
N PHE A 329 11.14 -9.03 -7.88
CA PHE A 329 11.60 -7.66 -8.05
C PHE A 329 12.73 -7.64 -9.09
N GLU A 330 12.42 -7.09 -10.26
CA GLU A 330 13.36 -6.93 -11.36
C GLU A 330 13.79 -5.47 -11.45
N ASN A 331 15.03 -5.16 -11.12
CA ASN A 331 15.56 -3.79 -11.08
C ASN A 331 14.65 -2.81 -10.30
N GLY A 332 14.21 -3.22 -9.12
CA GLY A 332 13.32 -2.42 -8.26
C GLY A 332 11.89 -2.26 -8.78
N SER A 333 11.45 -3.08 -9.72
CA SER A 333 10.09 -3.05 -10.28
C SER A 333 9.43 -4.42 -10.17
N LEU A 334 8.10 -4.43 -10.13
CA LEU A 334 7.27 -5.63 -10.25
C LEU A 334 6.54 -5.64 -11.60
N ARG A 335 6.52 -6.80 -12.24
CA ARG A 335 5.77 -6.99 -13.48
C ARG A 335 4.27 -7.10 -13.19
N ILE A 336 3.45 -6.44 -14.03
CA ILE A 336 1.98 -6.54 -13.95
C ILE A 336 1.53 -7.93 -14.45
N PRO A 337 0.64 -8.63 -13.72
CA PRO A 337 0.17 -9.95 -14.12
C PRO A 337 -0.66 -9.91 -15.42
N ASP A 338 -0.47 -10.90 -16.29
CA ASP A 338 -1.18 -11.02 -17.59
C ASP A 338 -2.11 -12.25 -17.66
N ARG A 339 -2.14 -13.11 -16.65
CA ARG A 339 -3.03 -14.26 -16.61
C ARG A 339 -4.46 -13.87 -16.27
N PRO A 340 -5.48 -14.67 -16.68
CA PRO A 340 -6.88 -14.43 -16.33
C PRO A 340 -7.11 -14.27 -14.83
N GLY A 341 -8.02 -13.39 -14.44
CA GLY A 341 -8.30 -13.03 -13.06
C GLY A 341 -7.14 -12.27 -12.43
N LEU A 342 -6.82 -12.57 -11.18
CA LEU A 342 -5.64 -12.06 -10.47
C LEU A 342 -4.33 -12.65 -11.04
N GLY A 343 -4.40 -13.80 -11.72
CA GLY A 343 -3.23 -14.50 -12.23
C GLY A 343 -2.43 -15.26 -11.18
N TYR A 344 -2.95 -15.41 -9.99
CA TYR A 344 -2.33 -16.06 -8.81
C TYR A 344 -3.24 -17.13 -8.24
N THR A 345 -2.65 -18.17 -7.65
CA THR A 345 -3.35 -19.29 -7.03
C THR A 345 -2.93 -19.46 -5.57
N LEU A 346 -3.85 -19.89 -4.71
CA LEU A 346 -3.56 -20.06 -3.29
C LEU A 346 -2.57 -21.23 -3.07
N ASN A 347 -1.56 -21.01 -2.27
CA ASN A 347 -0.62 -22.05 -1.85
C ASN A 347 -1.14 -22.73 -0.57
N HIS A 348 -1.88 -23.83 -0.74
CA HIS A 348 -2.47 -24.56 0.39
C HIS A 348 -1.43 -25.13 1.36
N ALA A 349 -0.24 -25.47 0.90
CA ALA A 349 0.84 -25.93 1.79
C ALA A 349 1.31 -24.83 2.73
N ALA A 350 1.49 -23.61 2.19
CA ALA A 350 1.84 -22.44 2.99
C ALA A 350 0.67 -22.00 3.89
N VAL A 351 -0.56 -22.00 3.38
CA VAL A 351 -1.74 -21.71 4.20
C VAL A 351 -1.80 -22.66 5.39
N ASN A 352 -1.65 -23.97 5.17
CA ASN A 352 -1.69 -24.98 6.25
C ASN A 352 -0.54 -24.79 7.25
N LYS A 353 0.65 -24.39 6.79
CA LYS A 353 1.82 -24.11 7.65
C LYS A 353 1.53 -22.99 8.64
N TYR A 354 0.83 -21.95 8.22
CA TYR A 354 0.57 -20.76 9.02
C TYR A 354 -0.86 -20.68 9.55
N LEU A 355 -1.65 -21.75 9.42
CA LEU A 355 -3.07 -21.79 9.77
C LEU A 355 -3.30 -21.60 11.27
N VAL A 356 -4.14 -20.67 11.63
CA VAL A 356 -4.68 -20.49 12.98
C VAL A 356 -6.06 -21.15 13.09
N SER A 357 -6.93 -20.87 12.14
CA SER A 357 -8.27 -21.48 12.07
C SER A 357 -8.83 -21.44 10.63
N GLN A 358 -9.78 -22.32 10.36
CA GLN A 358 -10.48 -22.40 9.08
C GLN A 358 -11.99 -22.41 9.29
N ARG A 359 -12.73 -21.77 8.40
CA ARG A 359 -14.20 -21.78 8.37
C ARG A 359 -14.70 -21.96 6.96
N SER A 360 -15.85 -22.62 6.80
CA SER A 360 -16.47 -22.86 5.50
C SER A 360 -17.96 -22.49 5.56
N PHE A 361 -18.38 -21.73 4.55
CA PHE A 361 -19.77 -21.26 4.39
C PHE A 361 -20.37 -21.89 3.13
N LYS A 362 -21.61 -22.36 3.20
CA LYS A 362 -22.34 -23.03 2.10
C LYS A 362 -23.78 -22.57 2.03
#